data_0dbea4b7345379a6f52e5a7a91cf4fe5
#
_entry.id   0dbea4b7345379a6f52e5a7a91cf4fe5
#
_cell.length_a   1.000
_cell.length_b   1.000
_cell.length_c   1.000
_cell.angle_alpha   90.00
_cell.angle_beta   90.00
_cell.angle_gamma   90.00
#
_symmetry.space_group_name_H-M   'P 1'
#
loop_
_entity.id
_entity.type
_entity.pdbx_description
1 polymer ?
#
loop_
_entity_poly.entity_id
_entity_poly.type
_entity_poly.pdbx_seq_one_letter_code
_entity_poly.pdbx_strand_id
1 'polypeptide(L)'
;RFKVTLGIMPDFTSTDNNGLRVDFVTRDKPAWRGGMKKGDIITALDGKPVHNIEEYMYRLSKLSAGQLVEVEVMRDGKRELLFIQL
;
A
#
# COMPACT_ATOMS: atom_id res chain seq x y z
N ARG A 1 5.17 -21.50 -4.87
CA ARG A 1 5.54 -20.20 -4.33
C ARG A 1 4.39 -19.21 -4.42
N PHE A 2 4.15 -18.52 -3.35
CA PHE A 2 3.03 -17.57 -3.28
C PHE A 2 3.56 -16.14 -3.22
N LYS A 3 2.90 -15.28 -3.96
CA LYS A 3 3.14 -13.85 -3.87
C LYS A 3 2.04 -13.23 -3.05
N VAL A 4 2.41 -12.27 -2.21
CA VAL A 4 1.42 -11.51 -1.47
C VAL A 4 0.96 -10.32 -2.31
N THR A 5 -0.26 -9.89 -2.07
CA THR A 5 -0.81 -8.71 -2.71
C THR A 5 -1.68 -7.98 -1.70
N LEU A 6 -1.69 -6.66 -1.81
CA LEU A 6 -2.63 -5.86 -1.04
C LEU A 6 -4.01 -5.83 -1.68
N GLY A 7 -4.08 -6.12 -2.98
CA GLY A 7 -5.35 -6.03 -3.71
C GLY A 7 -5.69 -4.60 -4.05
N ILE A 8 -4.74 -3.86 -4.60
CA ILE A 8 -4.95 -2.49 -5.03
C ILE A 8 -4.52 -2.32 -6.48
N MET A 9 -5.04 -1.28 -7.11
CA MET A 9 -4.55 -0.83 -8.40
C MET A 9 -3.79 0.46 -8.17
N PRO A 10 -2.45 0.46 -8.35
CA PRO A 10 -1.68 1.66 -8.17
C PRO A 10 -1.79 2.60 -9.36
N ASP A 11 -1.55 3.87 -9.10
CA ASP A 11 -1.47 4.88 -10.17
C ASP A 11 -0.06 4.82 -10.75
N PHE A 12 0.04 4.35 -12.00
CA PHE A 12 1.33 4.22 -12.68
C PHE A 12 1.76 5.51 -13.38
N THR A 13 0.92 6.54 -13.36
CA THR A 13 1.20 7.77 -14.11
C THR A 13 1.90 8.83 -13.27
N SER A 14 1.89 8.69 -11.96
CA SER A 14 2.51 9.68 -11.08
C SER A 14 4.03 9.57 -11.13
N THR A 15 4.69 10.71 -11.20
CA THR A 15 6.16 10.78 -11.21
C THR A 15 6.68 11.64 -10.06
N ASP A 16 5.82 11.91 -9.07
CA ASP A 16 6.14 12.86 -8.00
C ASP A 16 7.10 12.33 -6.96
N ASN A 17 7.29 11.02 -6.88
CA ASN A 17 8.09 10.36 -5.83
C ASN A 17 7.61 10.68 -4.42
N ASN A 18 6.33 11.00 -4.28
CA ASN A 18 5.73 11.34 -2.99
C ASN A 18 4.98 10.17 -2.37
N GLY A 19 5.17 8.97 -2.90
CA GLY A 19 4.46 7.79 -2.46
C GLY A 19 3.75 7.14 -3.63
N LEU A 20 2.97 6.12 -3.32
CA LEU A 20 2.20 5.40 -4.33
C LEU A 20 0.72 5.67 -4.14
N ARG A 21 0.13 6.37 -5.08
CA ARG A 21 -1.30 6.66 -5.04
C ARG A 21 -2.10 5.41 -5.40
N VAL A 22 -3.17 5.18 -4.67
CA VAL A 22 -4.07 4.03 -4.87
C VAL A 22 -5.25 4.49 -5.71
N ASP A 23 -5.38 3.91 -6.92
CA ASP A 23 -6.49 4.26 -7.82
C ASP A 23 -7.72 3.41 -7.59
N PHE A 24 -7.55 2.21 -7.01
CA PHE A 24 -8.66 1.32 -6.76
C PHE A 24 -8.29 0.33 -5.66
N VAL A 25 -9.26 -0.03 -4.83
CA VAL A 25 -9.08 -1.03 -3.78
C VAL A 25 -10.05 -2.18 -4.06
N THR A 26 -9.50 -3.36 -4.31
CA THR A 26 -10.30 -4.53 -4.64
C THR A 26 -11.03 -5.04 -3.40
N ARG A 27 -12.34 -5.18 -3.52
CA ARG A 27 -13.19 -5.60 -2.42
C ARG A 27 -12.76 -6.97 -1.88
N ASP A 28 -12.77 -7.10 -0.56
CA ASP A 28 -12.47 -8.33 0.17
C ASP A 28 -11.01 -8.78 0.08
N LYS A 29 -10.14 -7.95 -0.44
CA LYS A 29 -8.70 -8.20 -0.41
C LYS A 29 -8.08 -7.51 0.80
N PRO A 30 -6.82 -7.81 1.14
CA PRO A 30 -6.23 -7.32 2.39
C PRO A 30 -6.33 -5.81 2.61
N ALA A 31 -6.02 -5.01 1.59
CA ALA A 31 -6.08 -3.55 1.75
C ALA A 31 -7.50 -3.07 2.05
N TRP A 32 -8.47 -3.65 1.36
CA TRP A 32 -9.87 -3.29 1.58
C TRP A 32 -10.28 -3.60 3.02
N ARG A 33 -9.93 -4.80 3.50
CA ARG A 33 -10.25 -5.19 4.87
C ARG A 33 -9.54 -4.34 5.90
N GLY A 34 -8.35 -3.86 5.58
CA GLY A 34 -7.56 -3.01 6.45
C GLY A 34 -7.97 -1.54 6.43
N GLY A 35 -8.98 -1.19 5.62
CA GLY A 35 -9.50 0.17 5.61
C GLY A 35 -8.87 1.12 4.60
N MET A 36 -8.08 0.60 3.66
CA MET A 36 -7.51 1.45 2.62
C MET A 36 -8.60 1.92 1.67
N LYS A 37 -8.46 3.13 1.15
CA LYS A 37 -9.45 3.73 0.28
C LYS A 37 -8.80 4.28 -0.97
N LYS A 38 -9.59 4.34 -2.04
CA LYS A 38 -9.18 5.01 -3.27
C LYS A 38 -8.72 6.42 -2.94
N GLY A 39 -7.59 6.81 -3.52
CA GLY A 39 -7.01 8.12 -3.30
C GLY A 39 -5.99 8.18 -2.19
N ASP A 40 -5.89 7.14 -1.37
CA ASP A 40 -4.82 7.07 -0.38
C ASP A 40 -3.48 7.05 -1.08
N ILE A 41 -2.48 7.65 -0.44
CA ILE A 41 -1.11 7.63 -0.97
C ILE A 41 -0.26 6.85 0.02
N ILE A 42 0.21 5.69 -0.41
CA ILE A 42 1.07 4.85 0.43
C ILE A 42 2.44 5.47 0.52
N THR A 43 2.90 5.75 1.74
CA THR A 43 4.18 6.41 1.99
C THR A 43 5.17 5.53 2.73
N ALA A 44 4.72 4.44 3.35
CA ALA A 44 5.62 3.50 4.01
C ALA A 44 4.95 2.15 4.22
N LEU A 45 5.75 1.10 4.21
CA LEU A 45 5.33 -0.25 4.58
C LEU A 45 6.24 -0.72 5.71
N ASP A 46 5.68 -1.04 6.87
CA ASP A 46 6.42 -1.46 8.07
C ASP A 46 7.57 -0.49 8.39
N GLY A 47 7.28 0.80 8.29
CA GLY A 47 8.26 1.84 8.59
C GLY A 47 9.27 2.09 7.50
N LYS A 48 9.22 1.36 6.39
CA LYS A 48 10.16 1.54 5.28
C LYS A 48 9.54 2.40 4.21
N PRO A 49 10.24 3.46 3.77
CA PRO A 49 9.64 4.44 2.84
C PRO A 49 9.23 3.84 1.51
N VAL A 50 8.15 4.34 0.96
CA VAL A 50 7.68 4.04 -0.39
C VAL A 50 7.51 5.38 -1.10
N HIS A 51 8.37 5.65 -2.09
CA HIS A 51 8.33 6.90 -2.83
C HIS A 51 7.67 6.76 -4.20
N ASN A 52 7.66 5.53 -4.73
CA ASN A 52 7.19 5.28 -6.10
C ASN A 52 6.79 3.82 -6.25
N ILE A 53 6.34 3.45 -7.45
CA ILE A 53 5.88 2.09 -7.72
C ILE A 53 7.00 1.07 -7.58
N GLU A 54 8.22 1.41 -7.99
CA GLU A 54 9.35 0.49 -7.90
C GLU A 54 9.64 0.14 -6.45
N GLU A 55 9.67 1.14 -5.57
CA GLU A 55 9.90 0.89 -4.15
C GLU A 55 8.76 0.10 -3.53
N TYR A 56 7.53 0.40 -3.93
CA TYR A 56 6.38 -0.34 -3.46
C TYR A 56 6.52 -1.83 -3.81
N MET A 57 6.82 -2.12 -5.06
CA MET A 57 6.98 -3.51 -5.49
C MET A 57 8.12 -4.19 -4.76
N TYR A 58 9.22 -3.50 -4.55
CA TYR A 58 10.34 -4.04 -3.80
C TYR A 58 9.95 -4.36 -2.36
N ARG A 59 9.29 -3.41 -1.68
CA ARG A 59 8.85 -3.65 -0.29
C ARG A 59 7.87 -4.80 -0.21
N LEU A 60 6.94 -4.84 -1.16
CA LEU A 60 5.93 -5.90 -1.19
C LEU A 60 6.58 -7.27 -1.36
N SER A 61 7.64 -7.36 -2.14
CA SER A 61 8.34 -8.62 -2.38
C SER A 61 8.98 -9.19 -1.12
N LYS A 62 9.17 -8.39 -0.09
CA LYS A 62 9.76 -8.82 1.18
C LYS A 62 8.73 -9.26 2.20
N LEU A 63 7.45 -9.15 1.87
CA LEU A 63 6.37 -9.51 2.79
C LEU A 63 5.95 -10.95 2.58
N SER A 64 5.32 -11.53 3.59
CA SER A 64 4.91 -12.93 3.58
C SER A 64 3.42 -13.06 3.85
N ALA A 65 2.83 -14.12 3.28
CA ALA A 65 1.43 -14.44 3.56
C ALA A 65 1.27 -14.67 5.07
N GLY A 66 0.18 -14.14 5.62
CA GLY A 66 -0.11 -14.25 7.06
C GLY A 66 0.49 -13.13 7.89
N GLN A 67 1.35 -12.31 7.31
CA GLN A 67 1.99 -11.22 8.03
C GLN A 67 1.01 -10.06 8.24
N LEU A 68 1.08 -9.43 9.40
CA LEU A 68 0.35 -8.20 9.67
C LEU A 68 1.28 -7.04 9.34
N VAL A 69 0.88 -6.19 8.42
CA VAL A 69 1.72 -5.11 7.89
C VAL A 69 1.17 -3.77 8.31
N GLU A 70 2.04 -2.91 8.80
CA GLU A 70 1.67 -1.53 9.08
C GLU A 70 1.90 -0.71 7.82
N VAL A 71 0.84 -0.08 7.32
CA VAL A 71 0.91 0.72 6.09
C VAL A 71 0.59 2.16 6.42
N GLU A 72 1.55 3.04 6.14
CA GLU A 72 1.33 4.47 6.30
C GLU A 72 0.77 5.03 5.00
N VAL A 73 -0.33 5.76 5.11
CA VAL A 73 -0.90 6.45 3.96
C VAL A 73 -1.16 7.91 4.31
N MET A 74 -1.18 8.73 3.28
CA MET A 74 -1.71 10.09 3.39
C MET A 74 -3.11 10.09 2.83
N ARG A 75 -4.05 10.59 3.61
CA ARG A 75 -5.47 10.65 3.24
C ARG A 75 -5.97 12.05 3.54
N ASP A 76 -6.38 12.77 2.52
CA ASP A 76 -6.86 14.14 2.67
C ASP A 76 -5.87 15.01 3.43
N GLY A 77 -4.59 14.87 3.12
CA GLY A 77 -3.52 15.64 3.73
C GLY A 77 -3.14 15.20 5.13
N LYS A 78 -3.70 14.10 5.62
CA LYS A 78 -3.41 13.59 6.96
C LYS A 78 -2.77 12.22 6.89
N ARG A 79 -1.82 11.98 7.78
CA ARG A 79 -1.16 10.70 7.91
C ARG A 79 -2.07 9.73 8.67
N GLU A 80 -2.28 8.55 8.08
CA GLU A 80 -3.06 7.48 8.68
C GLU A 80 -2.22 6.21 8.70
N LEU A 81 -2.33 5.44 9.77
CA LEU A 81 -1.69 4.13 9.86
C LEU A 81 -2.76 3.06 9.75
N LEU A 82 -2.56 2.17 8.80
CA LEU A 82 -3.46 1.04 8.58
C LEU A 82 -2.73 -0.25 8.92
N PHE A 83 -3.45 -1.20 9.50
CA PHE A 83 -2.89 -2.51 9.80
C PHE A 83 -3.57 -3.51 8.88
N ILE A 84 -2.78 -4.09 7.99
CA ILE A 84 -3.30 -4.94 6.92
C ILE A 84 -2.81 -6.36 7.11
N GLN A 85 -3.77 -7.27 7.21
CA GLN A 85 -3.47 -8.70 7.37
C GLN A 85 -3.35 -9.36 6.00
N LEU A 86 -2.16 -9.83 5.69
CA LEU A 86 -1.91 -10.52 4.42
C LEU A 86 -2.35 -11.97 4.43
#